data_12c13247555c3b1fbe13dc6d97db85c8
#
_entry.id   12c13247555c3b1fbe13dc6d97db85c8
#
_cell.length_a   1.000
_cell.length_b   1.000
_cell.length_c   1.000
_cell.angle_alpha   90.00
_cell.angle_beta   90.00
_cell.angle_gamma   90.00
#
_symmetry.space_group_name_H-M   'P 1'
#
loop_
_entity.id
_entity.type
_entity.pdbx_description
1 polymer ?
#
loop_
_entity_poly.entity_id
_entity_poly.type
_entity_poly.pdbx_seq_one_letter_code
_entity_poly.pdbx_strand_id
1 'polypeptide(L)'
;MNNRKVLLNDDEFELDRPTSRLVCIYHALSHPVRLTICKCLLAGPLSVSQICKRLELKQYVVSQQLAVLRNSDVVVTKRVSRNMIYSLRSEAVRRILRVSITNTKIEEALSPSGTSKNASGFAKVDP
;
A
#
# COMPACT_ATOMS: atom_id res chain seq x y z
N MET A 1 -6.85 -6.27 27.92
CA MET A 1 -7.33 -5.68 26.68
C MET A 1 -6.94 -4.24 26.57
N ASN A 2 -6.03 -3.99 25.69
CA ASN A 2 -5.38 -2.70 25.63
C ASN A 2 -6.14 -1.77 24.69
N ASN A 3 -7.06 -1.02 25.25
CA ASN A 3 -7.55 0.17 24.58
C ASN A 3 -6.46 1.22 24.72
N ARG A 4 -5.65 1.34 23.71
CA ARG A 4 -4.69 2.44 23.67
C ARG A 4 -5.44 3.71 23.33
N LYS A 5 -5.49 4.60 24.29
CA LYS A 5 -5.96 5.96 24.02
C LYS A 5 -4.92 6.65 23.17
N VAL A 6 -5.34 7.14 22.03
CA VAL A 6 -4.53 8.05 21.25
C VAL A 6 -5.05 9.44 21.53
N LEU A 7 -4.24 10.23 22.23
CA LEU A 7 -4.57 11.63 22.45
C LEU A 7 -4.27 12.41 21.17
N LEU A 8 -5.32 12.88 20.55
CA LEU A 8 -5.24 13.77 19.41
C LEU A 8 -5.63 15.17 19.90
N ASN A 9 -4.66 16.04 20.03
CA ASN A 9 -4.83 17.39 20.58
C ASN A 9 -5.22 17.36 22.07
N ASP A 10 -5.84 18.40 22.54
CA ASP A 10 -6.25 18.54 23.95
C ASP A 10 -7.53 17.78 24.28
N ASP A 11 -8.18 17.21 23.28
CA ASP A 11 -9.39 16.43 23.47
C ASP A 11 -9.05 14.96 23.60
N GLU A 12 -9.54 14.34 24.65
CA GLU A 12 -9.38 12.89 24.86
C GLU A 12 -10.23 12.14 23.85
N PHE A 13 -9.63 11.79 22.73
CA PHE A 13 -10.27 10.93 21.75
C PHE A 13 -9.76 9.50 21.91
N GLU A 14 -10.66 8.59 22.21
CA GLU A 14 -10.34 7.19 22.38
C GLU A 14 -10.56 6.45 21.07
N LEU A 15 -9.48 5.89 20.54
CA LEU A 15 -9.52 5.17 19.27
C LEU A 15 -9.63 3.67 19.53
N ASP A 16 -10.67 3.04 19.01
CA ASP A 16 -10.80 1.60 19.13
C ASP A 16 -9.73 0.85 18.29
N ARG A 17 -9.53 -0.43 18.61
CA ARG A 17 -8.51 -1.25 17.93
C ARG A 17 -8.73 -1.39 16.42
N PRO A 18 -9.95 -1.71 15.95
CA PRO A 18 -10.18 -1.83 14.51
C PRO A 18 -9.88 -0.54 13.76
N THR A 19 -10.31 0.59 14.28
CA THR A 19 -10.05 1.89 13.65
C THR A 19 -8.57 2.23 13.68
N SER A 20 -7.89 1.98 14.79
CA SER A 20 -6.45 2.18 14.91
C SER A 20 -5.68 1.35 13.87
N ARG A 21 -6.11 0.11 13.68
CA ARG A 21 -5.50 -0.77 12.67
C ARG A 21 -5.72 -0.25 11.25
N LEU A 22 -6.92 0.23 10.94
CA LEU A 22 -7.21 0.83 9.65
C LEU A 22 -6.37 2.08 9.40
N VAL A 23 -6.18 2.92 10.41
CA VAL A 23 -5.31 4.10 10.30
C VAL A 23 -3.90 3.69 9.92
N CYS A 24 -3.36 2.66 10.55
CA CYS A 24 -2.03 2.15 10.22
C CYS A 24 -1.95 1.64 8.77
N ILE A 25 -2.98 0.94 8.32
CA ILE A 25 -3.06 0.44 6.95
C ILE A 25 -3.09 1.60 5.96
N TYR A 26 -3.98 2.56 6.17
CA TYR A 26 -4.10 3.72 5.28
C TYR A 26 -2.81 4.55 5.26
N HIS A 27 -2.20 4.74 6.42
CA HIS A 27 -0.92 5.44 6.51
C HIS A 27 0.16 4.72 5.69
N ALA A 28 0.24 3.40 5.83
CA ALA A 28 1.19 2.60 5.06
C ALA A 28 0.95 2.68 3.56
N LEU A 29 -0.32 2.75 3.13
CA LEU A 29 -0.68 2.84 1.72
C LEU A 29 -0.55 4.26 1.15
N SER A 30 -0.44 5.27 1.98
CA SER A 30 -0.37 6.67 1.55
C SER A 30 1.02 7.12 1.11
N HIS A 31 1.68 6.29 0.33
CA HIS A 31 2.99 6.57 -0.24
C HIS A 31 3.04 5.97 -1.65
N PRO A 32 3.49 6.71 -2.66
CA PRO A 32 3.41 6.26 -4.06
C PRO A 32 4.06 4.90 -4.30
N VAL A 33 5.26 4.70 -3.80
CA VAL A 33 5.97 3.44 -4.01
C VAL A 33 5.27 2.30 -3.27
N ARG A 34 4.89 2.52 -2.01
CA ARG A 34 4.22 1.49 -1.22
C ARG A 34 2.89 1.08 -1.84
N LEU A 35 2.09 2.05 -2.24
CA LEU A 35 0.82 1.75 -2.90
C LEU A 35 1.03 0.96 -4.19
N THR A 36 2.02 1.34 -4.98
CA THR A 36 2.33 0.66 -6.24
C THR A 36 2.81 -0.78 -6.00
N ILE A 37 3.63 -1.00 -4.99
CA ILE A 37 4.03 -2.35 -4.60
C ILE A 37 2.81 -3.20 -4.25
N CYS A 38 1.92 -2.66 -3.44
CA CYS A 38 0.70 -3.38 -3.03
C CYS A 38 -0.19 -3.71 -4.23
N LYS A 39 -0.30 -2.81 -5.18
CA LYS A 39 -1.02 -3.07 -6.42
C LYS A 39 -0.41 -4.25 -7.19
N CYS A 40 0.91 -4.32 -7.25
CA CYS A 40 1.59 -5.46 -7.87
C CYS A 40 1.28 -6.78 -7.15
N LEU A 41 1.22 -6.74 -5.83
CA LEU A 41 0.94 -7.93 -5.02
C LEU A 41 -0.51 -8.42 -5.10
N LEU A 42 -1.42 -7.59 -5.61
CA LEU A 42 -2.80 -8.04 -5.85
C LEU A 42 -2.88 -9.22 -6.81
N ALA A 43 -1.97 -9.28 -7.77
CA ALA A 43 -1.94 -10.39 -8.74
C ALA A 43 -1.39 -11.67 -8.14
N GLY A 44 -0.67 -11.59 -7.03
CA GLY A 44 -0.09 -12.75 -6.37
C GLY A 44 1.23 -12.42 -5.69
N PRO A 45 1.78 -13.38 -4.93
CA PRO A 45 3.05 -13.21 -4.24
C PRO A 45 4.21 -12.95 -5.19
N LEU A 46 5.14 -12.10 -4.77
CA LEU A 46 6.32 -11.72 -5.55
C LEU A 46 7.56 -11.66 -4.67
N SER A 47 8.71 -11.96 -5.26
CA SER A 47 10.01 -11.71 -4.64
C SER A 47 10.39 -10.24 -4.81
N VAL A 48 11.37 -9.78 -4.02
CA VAL A 48 11.92 -8.43 -4.17
C VAL A 48 12.41 -8.19 -5.60
N SER A 49 13.12 -9.15 -6.16
CA SER A 49 13.65 -9.08 -7.52
C SER A 49 12.53 -8.87 -8.55
N GLN A 50 11.44 -9.59 -8.41
CA GLN A 50 10.28 -9.46 -9.31
C GLN A 50 9.61 -8.11 -9.19
N ILE A 51 9.49 -7.59 -7.97
CA ILE A 51 8.93 -6.25 -7.73
C ILE A 51 9.83 -5.19 -8.37
N CYS A 52 11.14 -5.29 -8.16
CA CYS A 52 12.10 -4.35 -8.75
C CYS A 52 11.97 -4.29 -10.27
N LYS A 53 11.86 -5.44 -10.91
CA LYS A 53 11.70 -5.50 -12.37
C LYS A 53 10.42 -4.86 -12.84
N ARG A 54 9.31 -5.15 -12.17
CA ARG A 54 8.00 -4.60 -12.55
C ARG A 54 7.91 -3.10 -12.39
N LEU A 55 8.52 -2.57 -11.34
CA LEU A 55 8.46 -1.15 -11.03
C LEU A 55 9.63 -0.35 -11.58
N GLU A 56 10.65 -1.05 -12.11
CA GLU A 56 11.88 -0.42 -12.56
C GLU A 56 12.53 0.43 -11.48
N LEU A 57 12.55 -0.12 -10.26
CA LEU A 57 13.13 0.51 -9.08
C LEU A 57 14.33 -0.26 -8.57
N LYS A 58 15.22 0.45 -7.94
CA LYS A 58 16.39 -0.16 -7.31
C LYS A 58 16.00 -0.96 -6.08
N GLN A 59 16.75 -2.03 -5.82
CA GLN A 59 16.46 -2.95 -4.73
C GLN A 59 16.39 -2.25 -3.37
N TYR A 60 17.29 -1.30 -3.11
CA TYR A 60 17.27 -0.64 -1.80
C TYR A 60 15.99 0.17 -1.59
N VAL A 61 15.44 0.76 -2.65
CA VAL A 61 14.18 1.51 -2.57
C VAL A 61 13.02 0.57 -2.24
N VAL A 62 12.92 -0.52 -2.99
CA VAL A 62 11.86 -1.52 -2.81
C VAL A 62 11.96 -2.17 -1.43
N SER A 63 13.16 -2.59 -1.02
CA SER A 63 13.38 -3.23 0.28
C SER A 63 13.00 -2.32 1.44
N GLN A 64 13.33 -1.04 1.35
CA GLN A 64 13.00 -0.05 2.35
C GLN A 64 11.49 0.10 2.52
N GLN A 65 10.77 0.18 1.41
CA GLN A 65 9.31 0.32 1.43
C GLN A 65 8.60 -0.97 1.84
N LEU A 66 9.15 -2.12 1.46
CA LEU A 66 8.64 -3.41 1.93
C LEU A 66 8.80 -3.57 3.45
N ALA A 67 9.88 -3.06 4.02
CA ALA A 67 10.06 -3.08 5.47
C ALA A 67 8.97 -2.27 6.19
N VAL A 68 8.62 -1.10 5.67
CA VAL A 68 7.52 -0.29 6.22
C VAL A 68 6.19 -1.04 6.12
N LEU A 69 5.89 -1.63 4.96
CA LEU A 69 4.67 -2.39 4.74
C LEU A 69 4.58 -3.61 5.67
N ARG A 70 5.69 -4.28 5.89
CA ARG A 70 5.75 -5.42 6.80
C ARG A 70 5.53 -5.01 8.25
N ASN A 71 6.16 -3.92 8.68
CA ASN A 71 6.00 -3.40 10.03
C ASN A 71 4.57 -2.90 10.31
N SER A 72 3.87 -2.50 9.27
CA SER A 72 2.47 -2.05 9.36
C SER A 72 1.47 -3.20 9.16
N ASP A 73 1.95 -4.44 9.06
CA ASP A 73 1.13 -5.63 8.84
C ASP A 73 0.29 -5.60 7.56
N VAL A 74 0.73 -4.86 6.56
CA VAL A 74 0.08 -4.84 5.24
C VAL A 74 0.53 -6.02 4.39
N VAL A 75 1.81 -6.39 4.52
CA VAL A 75 2.38 -7.54 3.81
C VAL A 75 2.97 -8.53 4.80
N VAL A 76 3.05 -9.78 4.36
CA VAL A 76 3.74 -10.86 5.05
C VAL A 76 4.80 -11.46 4.14
N THR A 77 5.77 -12.12 4.75
CA THR A 77 6.87 -12.74 4.03
C THR A 77 6.88 -14.24 4.25
N LYS A 78 7.34 -14.95 3.24
CA LYS A 78 7.58 -16.38 3.33
C LYS A 78 8.88 -16.69 2.59
N ARG A 79 9.77 -17.46 3.22
CA ARG A 79 10.99 -17.91 2.56
C ARG A 79 10.65 -19.11 1.70
N VAL A 80 10.95 -19.01 0.42
CA VAL A 80 10.84 -20.12 -0.53
C VAL A 80 12.21 -20.30 -1.17
N SER A 81 12.87 -21.40 -0.82
CA SER A 81 14.26 -21.64 -1.21
C SER A 81 15.17 -20.52 -0.70
N ARG A 82 15.83 -19.78 -1.58
CA ARG A 82 16.71 -18.65 -1.21
C ARG A 82 16.00 -17.29 -1.28
N ASN A 83 14.74 -17.29 -1.68
CA ASN A 83 14.01 -16.05 -1.94
C ASN A 83 13.02 -15.74 -0.83
N MET A 84 12.94 -14.47 -0.49
CA MET A 84 11.86 -13.96 0.34
C MET A 84 10.70 -13.55 -0.57
N ILE A 85 9.56 -14.17 -0.35
CA ILE A 85 8.35 -13.92 -1.12
C ILE A 85 7.40 -13.07 -0.28
N TYR A 86 6.93 -12.00 -0.86
CA TYR A 86 6.02 -11.05 -0.23
C TYR A 86 4.62 -11.23 -0.76
N SER A 87 3.63 -11.14 0.13
CA SER A 87 2.22 -11.20 -0.24
C SER A 87 1.40 -10.27 0.65
N LEU A 88 0.24 -9.89 0.17
CA LEU A 88 -0.70 -9.09 0.98
C LEU A 88 -1.21 -9.95 2.14
N ARG A 89 -1.26 -9.36 3.32
CA ARG A 89 -1.57 -10.10 4.55
C ARG A 89 -3.01 -10.57 4.59
N SER A 90 -3.96 -9.74 4.19
CA SER A 90 -5.36 -10.03 4.44
C SER A 90 -6.25 -9.71 3.25
N GLU A 91 -7.41 -10.35 3.23
CA GLU A 91 -8.45 -10.06 2.26
C GLU A 91 -8.99 -8.63 2.43
N ALA A 92 -8.98 -8.10 3.64
CA ALA A 92 -9.39 -6.71 3.89
C ALA A 92 -8.51 -5.73 3.12
N VAL A 93 -7.20 -5.90 3.16
CA VAL A 93 -6.26 -5.07 2.40
C VAL A 93 -6.52 -5.22 0.89
N ARG A 94 -6.72 -6.44 0.43
CA ARG A 94 -7.02 -6.70 -0.99
C ARG A 94 -8.28 -5.98 -1.45
N ARG A 95 -9.32 -6.01 -0.63
CA ARG A 95 -10.60 -5.33 -0.93
C ARG A 95 -10.43 -3.83 -1.02
N ILE A 96 -9.71 -3.24 -0.08
CA ILE A 96 -9.41 -1.80 -0.10
C ILE A 96 -8.73 -1.42 -1.42
N LEU A 97 -7.72 -2.18 -1.81
CA LEU A 97 -6.97 -1.91 -3.03
C LEU A 97 -7.83 -2.09 -4.28
N ARG A 98 -8.61 -3.17 -4.35
CA ARG A 98 -9.48 -3.44 -5.51
C ARG A 98 -10.53 -2.36 -5.71
N VAL A 99 -11.18 -1.94 -4.64
CA VAL A 99 -12.20 -0.88 -4.70
C VAL A 99 -11.57 0.42 -5.16
N SER A 100 -10.42 0.78 -4.60
CA SER A 100 -9.71 2.01 -4.96
C SER A 100 -9.31 2.01 -6.44
N ILE A 101 -8.77 0.92 -6.93
CA ILE A 101 -8.33 0.79 -8.33
C ILE A 101 -9.53 0.84 -9.27
N THR A 102 -10.61 0.16 -8.94
CA THR A 102 -11.81 0.12 -9.76
C THR A 102 -12.43 1.50 -9.89
N ASN A 103 -12.54 2.23 -8.79
CA ASN A 103 -13.09 3.58 -8.80
C ASN A 103 -12.22 4.53 -9.63
N THR A 104 -10.93 4.45 -9.49
CA THR A 104 -10.00 5.28 -10.27
C THR A 104 -10.16 5.03 -11.77
N LYS A 105 -10.27 3.77 -12.16
CA LYS A 105 -10.48 3.42 -13.57
C LYS A 105 -11.82 3.92 -14.11
N ILE A 106 -12.86 3.89 -13.30
CA ILE A 106 -14.16 4.41 -13.67
C ILE A 106 -14.09 5.92 -13.87
N GLU A 107 -13.43 6.62 -12.96
CA GLU A 107 -13.25 8.07 -13.05
C GLU A 107 -12.46 8.45 -14.30
N GLU A 108 -11.39 7.74 -14.61
CA GLU A 108 -10.62 7.95 -15.83
C GLU A 108 -11.48 7.72 -17.09
N ALA A 109 -12.29 6.66 -17.09
CA ALA A 109 -13.15 6.34 -18.22
C ALA A 109 -14.26 7.36 -18.42
N LEU A 110 -14.73 8.00 -17.34
CA LEU A 110 -15.78 9.02 -17.39
C LEU A 110 -15.23 10.43 -17.62
N SER A 111 -13.92 10.59 -17.56
CA SER A 111 -13.27 11.90 -17.73
C SER A 111 -13.28 12.31 -19.20
N PRO A 112 -13.85 13.47 -19.56
CA PRO A 112 -14.04 13.83 -20.96
C PRO A 112 -12.76 14.20 -21.69
N SER A 113 -11.64 14.35 -21.06
CA SER A 113 -10.43 14.88 -21.70
C SER A 113 -9.23 13.92 -21.68
N GLY A 114 -9.46 12.63 -21.54
CA GLY A 114 -8.37 11.66 -21.60
C GLY A 114 -7.20 12.02 -20.68
N THR A 115 -7.52 12.34 -19.46
CA THR A 115 -6.57 12.81 -18.46
C THR A 115 -5.64 11.71 -17.92
N SER A 116 -5.33 10.74 -18.74
CA SER A 116 -4.28 9.78 -18.43
C SER A 116 -2.96 10.46 -18.09
N LYS A 117 -2.76 11.67 -18.59
CA LYS A 117 -1.61 12.52 -18.26
C LYS A 117 -1.56 12.91 -16.78
N ASN A 118 -2.70 12.96 -16.11
CA ASN A 118 -2.74 13.35 -14.72
C ASN A 118 -2.21 12.28 -13.79
N ALA A 119 -2.43 11.03 -14.14
CA ALA A 119 -1.89 9.93 -13.34
C ALA A 119 -0.36 9.89 -13.39
N SER A 120 0.22 10.11 -14.56
CA SER A 120 1.68 10.19 -14.68
C SER A 120 2.22 11.49 -14.12
N GLY A 121 1.48 12.59 -14.22
CA GLY A 121 1.81 13.86 -13.60
C GLY A 121 1.80 13.80 -12.09
N PHE A 122 0.86 13.07 -11.52
CA PHE A 122 0.80 12.87 -10.09
C PHE A 122 2.00 12.09 -9.57
N ALA A 123 2.40 11.04 -10.27
CA ALA A 123 3.57 10.25 -9.91
C ALA A 123 4.88 11.07 -9.99
N LYS A 124 4.92 12.08 -10.83
CA LYS A 124 6.10 12.95 -10.99
C LYS A 124 6.15 14.11 -10.01
N VAL A 125 5.06 14.41 -9.35
CA VAL A 125 4.98 15.56 -8.43
C VAL A 125 5.67 15.27 -7.11
N ASP A 126 5.94 14.02 -6.82
CA ASP A 126 6.67 13.64 -5.63
C ASP A 126 8.15 13.98 -5.78
N PRO A 127 8.62 14.92 -5.02
CA PRO A 127 10.05 15.21 -4.97
C PRO A 127 10.81 14.11 -4.26
#